data_f5d20eba702f66e65277bf02a1a05c97
#
_entry.id   f5d20eba702f66e65277bf02a1a05c97
#
_cell.length_a   1.000
_cell.length_b   1.000
_cell.length_c   1.000
_cell.angle_alpha   90.00
_cell.angle_beta   90.00
_cell.angle_gamma   90.00
#
_symmetry.space_group_name_H-M   'P 1'
#
loop_
_entity.id
_entity.type
_entity.pdbx_description
1 polymer ?
#
loop_
_entity_poly.entity_id
_entity_poly.type
_entity_poly.pdbx_seq_one_letter_code
_entity_poly.pdbx_strand_id
1 'polypeptide(L)'
;YSIGYPLAVATDCSFIVPSATMLAHPVRMSGTVIGAKQTYDYFKQMQDRIAGFVASHCHVSEERMTEMMMNTQMLTKDLGTILVGKQAVSEGIIDAVGGISDAFAKLYQLIGENN
;
A
#
# COMPACT_ATOMS: atom_id res chain seq x y z
N TYR A 1 9.66 -0.68 -4.47
CA TYR A 1 8.42 0.04 -4.16
C TYR A 1 7.15 -0.71 -4.58
N SER A 2 7.11 -1.28 -5.80
CA SER A 2 5.87 -1.77 -6.42
C SER A 2 5.08 -2.79 -5.59
N ILE A 3 5.76 -3.77 -5.01
CA ILE A 3 5.12 -4.81 -4.22
C ILE A 3 5.26 -4.55 -2.71
N GLY A 4 6.02 -3.55 -2.33
CA GLY A 4 6.39 -3.33 -0.93
C GLY A 4 5.20 -3.07 -0.01
N TYR A 5 4.30 -2.16 -0.37
CA TYR A 5 3.18 -1.85 0.50
C TYR A 5 2.12 -2.97 0.55
N PRO A 6 1.79 -3.67 -0.56
CA PRO A 6 0.93 -4.84 -0.43
C PRO A 6 1.51 -5.94 0.45
N LEU A 7 2.81 -6.20 0.37
CA LEU A 7 3.47 -7.17 1.24
C LEU A 7 3.41 -6.75 2.71
N ALA A 8 3.66 -5.47 2.99
CA ALA A 8 3.63 -4.95 4.35
C ALA A 8 2.26 -5.12 5.00
N VAL A 9 1.18 -4.79 4.26
CA VAL A 9 -0.18 -4.87 4.81
C VAL A 9 -0.73 -6.29 4.86
N ALA A 10 -0.12 -7.24 4.16
CA ALA A 10 -0.53 -8.64 4.18
C ALA A 10 -0.22 -9.33 5.51
N THR A 11 0.54 -8.69 6.40
CA THR A 11 0.94 -9.23 7.69
C THR A 11 -0.09 -8.93 8.78
N ASP A 12 0.03 -9.60 9.91
CA ASP A 12 -0.88 -9.41 11.06
C ASP A 12 -0.71 -8.04 11.70
N CYS A 13 0.50 -7.49 11.67
CA CYS A 13 0.79 -6.16 12.17
C CYS A 13 1.97 -5.58 11.41
N SER A 14 1.86 -4.32 11.02
CA SER A 14 2.90 -3.64 10.22
C SER A 14 3.44 -2.42 10.94
N PHE A 15 4.73 -2.16 10.73
CA PHE A 15 5.45 -1.03 11.30
C PHE A 15 6.20 -0.28 10.21
N ILE A 16 6.35 1.02 10.41
CA ILE A 16 7.19 1.87 9.54
C ILE A 16 8.02 2.79 10.43
N VAL A 17 9.32 2.89 10.15
CA VAL A 17 10.15 3.85 10.88
C VAL A 17 9.81 5.28 10.45
N PRO A 18 10.01 6.29 11.34
CA PRO A 18 9.54 7.64 11.04
C PRO A 18 10.13 8.26 9.77
N SER A 19 11.35 7.90 9.40
CA SER A 19 12.04 8.45 8.24
C SER A 19 11.82 7.65 6.96
N ALA A 20 11.19 6.49 7.02
CA ALA A 20 10.93 5.68 5.85
C ALA A 20 9.76 6.23 5.05
N THR A 21 9.76 5.93 3.77
CA THR A 21 8.69 6.33 2.85
C THR A 21 8.10 5.10 2.19
N MET A 22 6.83 5.21 1.82
CA MET A 22 6.17 4.24 0.95
C MET A 22 5.47 4.98 -0.17
N LEU A 23 5.32 4.32 -1.30
CA LEU A 23 4.71 4.89 -2.49
C LEU A 23 3.47 4.09 -2.87
N ALA A 24 2.32 4.74 -2.78
CA ALA A 24 1.07 4.22 -3.31
C ALA A 24 0.94 4.67 -4.76
N HIS A 25 1.08 3.75 -5.70
CA HIS A 25 1.02 4.08 -7.12
C HIS A 25 0.12 3.09 -7.88
N PRO A 26 -0.40 3.49 -9.06
CA PRO A 26 -1.24 2.60 -9.84
C PRO A 26 -0.44 1.46 -10.46
N VAL A 27 -1.15 0.42 -10.89
CA VAL A 27 -0.55 -0.64 -11.68
C VAL A 27 0.02 -0.04 -12.96
N ARG A 28 1.21 -0.48 -13.34
CA ARG A 28 1.88 -0.03 -14.57
C ARG A 28 1.95 -1.19 -15.54
N MET A 29 1.86 -0.83 -16.80
CA MET A 29 1.99 -1.78 -17.90
C MET A 29 3.06 -1.28 -18.87
N SER A 30 3.84 -2.21 -19.41
CA SER A 30 4.83 -1.93 -20.44
C SER A 30 4.66 -2.90 -21.59
N GLY A 31 5.10 -2.50 -22.78
CA GLY A 31 4.98 -3.32 -23.99
C GLY A 31 4.03 -2.76 -25.02
N THR A 32 3.74 -3.56 -26.05
CA THR A 32 2.86 -3.15 -27.14
C THR A 32 1.40 -3.28 -26.73
N VAL A 33 0.62 -2.21 -26.92
CA VAL A 33 -0.82 -2.22 -26.66
C VAL A 33 -1.54 -2.72 -27.91
N ILE A 34 -2.28 -3.82 -27.75
CA ILE A 34 -3.12 -4.39 -28.80
C ILE A 34 -4.57 -4.32 -28.32
N GLY A 35 -5.37 -3.44 -28.90
CA GLY A 35 -6.75 -3.24 -28.49
C GLY A 35 -6.88 -2.40 -27.22
N ALA A 36 -6.98 -1.10 -27.40
CA ALA A 36 -6.96 -0.11 -26.29
C ALA A 36 -8.02 -0.38 -25.23
N LYS A 37 -9.24 -0.78 -25.63
CA LYS A 37 -10.32 -1.04 -24.68
C LYS A 37 -10.04 -2.24 -23.79
N GLN A 38 -9.61 -3.37 -24.38
CA GLN A 38 -9.29 -4.57 -23.61
C GLN A 38 -8.12 -4.34 -22.67
N THR A 39 -7.12 -3.60 -23.11
CA THR A 39 -5.96 -3.23 -22.28
C THR A 39 -6.38 -2.36 -21.11
N TYR A 40 -7.25 -1.38 -21.35
CA TYR A 40 -7.78 -0.52 -20.30
C TYR A 40 -8.60 -1.31 -19.27
N ASP A 41 -9.49 -2.19 -19.75
CA ASP A 41 -10.33 -3.02 -18.87
C ASP A 41 -9.47 -3.94 -17.99
N TYR A 42 -8.45 -4.58 -18.59
CA TYR A 42 -7.52 -5.42 -17.86
C TYR A 42 -6.75 -4.63 -16.81
N PHE A 43 -6.23 -3.47 -17.18
CA PHE A 43 -5.53 -2.57 -16.27
C PHE A 43 -6.42 -2.19 -15.09
N LYS A 44 -7.66 -1.80 -15.37
CA LYS A 44 -8.61 -1.41 -14.32
C LYS A 44 -8.92 -2.57 -13.37
N GLN A 45 -9.10 -3.78 -13.90
CA GLN A 45 -9.33 -4.95 -13.08
C GLN A 45 -8.15 -5.23 -12.14
N MET A 46 -6.93 -5.14 -12.64
CA MET A 46 -5.73 -5.33 -11.82
C MET A 46 -5.60 -4.26 -10.75
N GLN A 47 -5.88 -3.01 -11.12
CA GLN A 47 -5.88 -1.88 -10.21
C GLN A 47 -6.88 -2.08 -9.07
N ASP A 48 -8.12 -2.44 -9.40
CA ASP A 48 -9.18 -2.66 -8.44
C ASP A 48 -8.85 -3.83 -7.50
N ARG A 49 -8.24 -4.88 -8.01
CA ARG A 49 -7.82 -6.03 -7.20
C ARG A 49 -6.78 -5.63 -6.16
N ILE A 50 -5.78 -4.85 -6.56
CA ILE A 50 -4.73 -4.42 -5.64
C ILE A 50 -5.28 -3.45 -4.60
N ALA A 51 -6.07 -2.47 -5.03
CA ALA A 51 -6.71 -1.52 -4.11
C ALA A 51 -7.62 -2.24 -3.11
N GLY A 52 -8.41 -3.20 -3.58
CA GLY A 52 -9.28 -4.00 -2.72
C GLY A 52 -8.51 -4.88 -1.75
N PHE A 53 -7.43 -5.52 -2.21
CA PHE A 53 -6.56 -6.30 -1.35
C PHE A 53 -5.97 -5.45 -0.22
N VAL A 54 -5.39 -4.31 -0.56
CA VAL A 54 -4.80 -3.40 0.44
C VAL A 54 -5.86 -2.92 1.42
N ALA A 55 -7.01 -2.48 0.92
CA ALA A 55 -8.10 -1.99 1.77
C ALA A 55 -8.63 -3.06 2.73
N SER A 56 -8.66 -4.32 2.30
CA SER A 56 -9.13 -5.43 3.15
C SER A 56 -8.15 -5.81 4.25
N HIS A 57 -6.88 -5.42 4.13
CA HIS A 57 -5.82 -5.76 5.08
C HIS A 57 -5.35 -4.57 5.94
N CYS A 58 -5.96 -3.40 5.78
CA CYS A 58 -5.61 -2.23 6.56
C CYS A 58 -6.86 -1.40 6.87
N HIS A 59 -6.67 -0.21 7.43
CA HIS A 59 -7.77 0.64 7.90
C HIS A 59 -8.13 1.78 6.93
N VAL A 60 -7.68 1.68 5.69
CA VAL A 60 -8.01 2.65 4.63
C VAL A 60 -9.14 2.08 3.77
N SER A 61 -10.03 2.95 3.28
CA SER A 61 -11.07 2.53 2.35
C SER A 61 -10.50 2.28 0.96
N GLU A 62 -11.19 1.47 0.16
CA GLU A 62 -10.80 1.21 -1.22
C GLU A 62 -10.81 2.50 -2.04
N GLU A 63 -11.81 3.36 -1.82
CA GLU A 63 -11.92 4.67 -2.49
C GLU A 63 -10.71 5.55 -2.17
N ARG A 64 -10.33 5.63 -0.89
CA ARG A 64 -9.19 6.45 -0.48
C ARG A 64 -7.88 5.88 -1.04
N MET A 65 -7.74 4.56 -1.05
CA MET A 65 -6.55 3.91 -1.61
C MET A 65 -6.42 4.21 -3.10
N THR A 66 -7.50 4.08 -3.86
CA THR A 66 -7.53 4.42 -5.29
C THR A 66 -7.19 5.89 -5.52
N GLU A 67 -7.76 6.78 -4.71
CA GLU A 67 -7.46 8.22 -4.78
C GLU A 67 -5.96 8.49 -4.60
N MET A 68 -5.33 7.88 -3.62
CA MET A 68 -3.89 8.05 -3.40
C MET A 68 -3.06 7.47 -4.54
N MET A 69 -3.45 6.32 -5.07
CA MET A 69 -2.75 5.68 -6.19
C MET A 69 -2.78 6.54 -7.46
N MET A 70 -3.88 7.25 -7.66
CA MET A 70 -4.10 8.05 -8.87
C MET A 70 -3.76 9.54 -8.69
N ASN A 71 -3.17 9.92 -7.57
CA ASN A 71 -2.84 11.31 -7.27
C ASN A 71 -1.78 11.84 -8.24
N THR A 72 -2.04 13.01 -8.84
CA THR A 72 -1.14 13.66 -9.79
C THR A 72 -0.39 14.84 -9.18
N GLN A 73 -0.72 15.24 -7.96
CA GLN A 73 -0.23 16.49 -7.36
C GLN A 73 1.17 16.39 -6.78
N MET A 74 1.55 15.22 -6.30
CA MET A 74 2.80 15.04 -5.55
C MET A 74 3.98 14.55 -6.39
N LEU A 75 3.72 14.03 -7.58
CA LEU A 75 4.75 13.48 -8.46
C LEU A 75 4.78 14.20 -9.79
N THR A 76 5.97 14.57 -10.26
CA THR A 76 6.14 15.31 -11.49
C THR A 76 6.05 14.44 -12.74
N LYS A 77 6.32 13.13 -12.61
CA LYS A 77 6.44 12.22 -13.76
C LYS A 77 5.47 11.04 -13.71
N ASP A 78 4.77 10.86 -12.61
CA ASP A 78 4.00 9.63 -12.39
C ASP A 78 2.81 9.88 -11.46
N LEU A 79 1.86 8.97 -11.49
CA LEU A 79 0.74 9.00 -10.55
C LEU A 79 1.14 8.35 -9.24
N GLY A 80 0.56 8.81 -8.14
CA GLY A 80 0.74 8.18 -6.84
C GLY A 80 0.94 9.16 -5.70
N THR A 81 1.09 8.61 -4.52
CA THR A 81 1.28 9.37 -3.29
C THR A 81 2.45 8.81 -2.50
N ILE A 82 3.39 9.68 -2.14
CA ILE A 82 4.49 9.32 -1.25
C ILE A 82 4.03 9.61 0.18
N LEU A 83 4.13 8.60 1.03
CA LEU A 83 3.77 8.68 2.44
C LEU A 83 5.01 8.46 3.29
N VAL A 84 5.34 9.43 4.14
CA VAL A 84 6.39 9.29 5.13
C VAL A 84 5.80 8.63 6.38
N GLY A 85 6.59 7.91 7.14
CA GLY A 85 6.18 7.06 8.25
C GLY A 85 4.87 7.39 8.95
N LYS A 86 4.78 8.57 9.60
CA LYS A 86 3.56 8.99 10.30
C LYS A 86 2.35 9.14 9.38
N GLN A 87 2.56 9.55 8.14
CA GLN A 87 1.48 9.72 7.17
C GLN A 87 0.88 8.36 6.77
N ALA A 88 1.72 7.34 6.62
CA ALA A 88 1.25 5.99 6.32
C ALA A 88 0.36 5.44 7.45
N VAL A 89 0.69 5.75 8.70
CA VAL A 89 -0.12 5.38 9.86
C VAL A 89 -1.40 6.21 9.92
N SER A 90 -1.31 7.51 9.70
CA SER A 90 -2.50 8.40 9.69
C SER A 90 -3.52 8.01 8.65
N GLU A 91 -3.08 7.57 7.48
CA GLU A 91 -3.98 7.10 6.41
C GLU A 91 -4.55 5.70 6.71
N GLY A 92 -4.04 5.01 7.71
CA GLY A 92 -4.55 3.70 8.10
C GLY A 92 -3.96 2.53 7.30
N ILE A 93 -2.88 2.75 6.55
CA ILE A 93 -2.25 1.70 5.74
C ILE A 93 -1.33 0.85 6.61
N ILE A 94 -0.46 1.49 7.39
CA ILE A 94 0.49 0.83 8.30
C ILE A 94 -0.03 0.98 9.72
N ASP A 95 0.13 -0.06 10.54
CA ASP A 95 -0.46 -0.09 11.88
C ASP A 95 0.21 0.88 12.85
N ALA A 96 1.53 0.95 12.85
CA ALA A 96 2.23 1.79 13.81
C ALA A 96 3.58 2.27 13.30
N VAL A 97 4.04 3.40 13.84
CA VAL A 97 5.42 3.87 13.68
C VAL A 97 6.29 3.10 14.66
N GLY A 98 7.38 2.53 14.18
CA GLY A 98 8.31 1.79 15.03
C GLY A 98 9.40 1.10 14.21
N GLY A 99 10.37 0.53 14.91
CA GLY A 99 11.49 -0.19 14.32
C GLY A 99 11.39 -1.69 14.55
N ILE A 100 12.49 -2.38 14.29
CA ILE A 100 12.55 -3.85 14.38
C ILE A 100 12.30 -4.34 15.81
N SER A 101 12.73 -3.61 16.82
CA SER A 101 12.48 -3.96 18.22
C SER A 101 11.00 -3.97 18.55
N ASP A 102 10.26 -2.98 18.03
CA ASP A 102 8.81 -2.89 18.20
C ASP A 102 8.11 -4.05 17.50
N ALA A 103 8.59 -4.43 16.32
CA ALA A 103 8.07 -5.56 15.57
C ALA A 103 8.25 -6.87 16.33
N PHE A 104 9.42 -7.12 16.91
CA PHE A 104 9.67 -8.31 17.72
C PHE A 104 8.82 -8.32 18.99
N ALA A 105 8.67 -7.18 19.66
CA ALA A 105 7.82 -7.10 20.85
C ALA A 105 6.37 -7.47 20.52
N LYS A 106 5.87 -6.96 19.40
CA LYS A 106 4.51 -7.28 18.93
C LYS A 106 4.38 -8.75 18.55
N LEU A 107 5.38 -9.31 17.90
CA LEU A 107 5.40 -10.72 17.54
C LEU A 107 5.29 -11.61 18.79
N TYR A 108 6.08 -11.33 19.81
CA TYR A 108 6.02 -12.08 21.07
C TYR A 108 4.66 -11.94 21.77
N GLN A 109 4.07 -10.74 21.71
CA GLN A 109 2.73 -10.51 22.22
C GLN A 109 1.70 -11.38 21.51
N LEU A 110 1.74 -11.40 20.16
CA LEU A 110 0.81 -12.20 19.36
C LEU A 110 0.99 -13.71 19.61
N ILE A 111 2.21 -14.18 19.75
CA ILE A 111 2.49 -15.57 20.10
C ILE A 111 1.86 -15.91 21.46
N GLY A 112 2.02 -15.04 22.46
CA GLY A 112 1.43 -15.22 23.78
C GLY A 112 -0.09 -15.28 23.77
N GLU A 113 -0.73 -14.46 22.95
CA GLU A 113 -2.19 -14.43 22.80
C GLU A 113 -2.75 -15.71 22.17
N ASN A 114 -1.96 -16.38 21.30
CA ASN A 114 -2.38 -17.60 20.61
C ASN A 114 -2.09 -18.88 21.41
N ASN A 115 -1.44 -18.77 22.56
CA ASN A 115 -1.16 -19.86 23.46
C ASN A 115 -2.08 -19.80 24.69
#